data_79a50f10ffa1fff04c2c00314eb2188b
#
_entry.id   79a50f10ffa1fff04c2c00314eb2188b
#
_cell.length_a   1.000
_cell.length_b   1.000
_cell.length_c   1.000
_cell.angle_alpha   90.00
_cell.angle_beta   90.00
_cell.angle_gamma   90.00
#
_symmetry.space_group_name_H-M   'P 1'
#
loop_
_entity.id
_entity.type
_entity.pdbx_description
1 polymer ?
#
loop_
_entity_poly.entity_id
_entity_poly.type
_entity_poly.pdbx_seq_one_letter_code
_entity_poly.pdbx_strand_id
1 'polypeptide(L)'
;MLRLLSNRLCTEQAFAEKPALAETPIPRPLYVIGFPRTGTTLLHNLLACDPAARWMRLWEGLYPAPAPQSLEDDPRIAEVEEWAAGFEKVAPRLAAAHKLAPRGPEECLWLIEHTFNDLIFELRAHVPTYSRWLAEHEADIDIHHYYRRLLQLLGAHCRGNHWVFKAPRHLPGLAGLLAVFPDARIVQTHRDPAAVLPSLCSLCEILRGAASDAVDKPTIGAHWHARLKAIFEQATAVRSTAAEGQILDIQYADLVTDPIATVQHIYAHHGYEFTELFEAAMRQWLAANRQHK
;
A
#
# COMPACT_ATOMS: atom_id res chain seq x y z
N MET A 1 1.60 15.48 -11.31
CA MET A 1 0.92 15.16 -12.59
C MET A 1 1.92 14.78 -13.69
N LEU A 2 2.90 15.62 -14.08
CA LEU A 2 3.85 15.27 -15.15
C LEU A 2 4.56 13.94 -14.93
N ARG A 3 5.10 13.68 -13.70
CA ARG A 3 5.72 12.40 -13.36
C ARG A 3 4.80 11.20 -13.66
N LEU A 4 3.54 11.26 -13.24
CA LEU A 4 2.58 10.15 -13.46
C LEU A 4 2.33 9.91 -14.94
N LEU A 5 2.16 10.97 -15.74
CA LEU A 5 1.96 10.85 -17.18
C LEU A 5 3.21 10.31 -17.88
N SER A 6 4.40 10.82 -17.53
CA SER A 6 5.67 10.32 -18.08
C SER A 6 5.88 8.84 -17.74
N ASN A 7 5.64 8.43 -16.50
CA ASN A 7 5.74 7.04 -16.09
C ASN A 7 4.77 6.13 -16.86
N ARG A 8 3.54 6.59 -17.13
CA ARG A 8 2.59 5.84 -17.96
C ARG A 8 3.13 5.62 -19.36
N LEU A 9 3.65 6.67 -20.01
CA LEU A 9 4.25 6.56 -21.34
C LEU A 9 5.44 5.59 -21.35
N CYS A 10 6.36 5.70 -20.37
CA CYS A 10 7.48 4.78 -20.23
C CYS A 10 7.04 3.33 -19.99
N THR A 11 5.96 3.13 -19.22
CA THR A 11 5.38 1.81 -18.98
C THR A 11 4.82 1.22 -20.27
N GLU A 12 4.02 1.98 -21.03
CA GLU A 12 3.47 1.53 -22.32
C GLU A 12 4.59 1.21 -23.32
N GLN A 13 5.62 2.05 -23.39
CA GLN A 13 6.79 1.80 -24.22
C GLN A 13 7.49 0.49 -23.84
N ALA A 14 7.71 0.25 -22.53
CA ALA A 14 8.38 -0.98 -22.07
C ALA A 14 7.62 -2.25 -22.50
N PHE A 15 6.28 -2.24 -22.41
CA PHE A 15 5.47 -3.37 -22.87
C PHE A 15 5.40 -3.49 -24.40
N ALA A 16 5.43 -2.36 -25.13
CA ALA A 16 5.50 -2.39 -26.60
C ALA A 16 6.84 -2.97 -27.09
N GLU A 17 7.95 -2.63 -26.44
CA GLU A 17 9.29 -3.14 -26.78
C GLU A 17 9.49 -4.59 -26.32
N LYS A 18 8.88 -5.00 -25.22
CA LYS A 18 9.00 -6.35 -24.63
C LYS A 18 7.63 -6.90 -24.22
N PRO A 19 6.81 -7.39 -25.18
CA PRO A 19 5.47 -7.92 -24.87
C PRO A 19 5.47 -9.06 -23.84
N ALA A 20 6.56 -9.85 -23.77
CA ALA A 20 6.73 -10.93 -22.80
C ALA A 20 6.69 -10.47 -21.33
N LEU A 21 6.83 -9.18 -21.04
CA LEU A 21 6.61 -8.63 -19.69
C LEU A 21 5.20 -8.92 -19.16
N ALA A 22 4.19 -9.02 -20.04
CA ALA A 22 2.82 -9.35 -19.68
C ALA A 22 2.65 -10.77 -19.11
N GLU A 23 3.62 -11.65 -19.34
CA GLU A 23 3.64 -13.04 -18.85
C GLU A 23 4.40 -13.17 -17.52
N THR A 24 4.94 -12.07 -16.97
CA THR A 24 5.64 -12.08 -15.68
C THR A 24 4.70 -12.54 -14.57
N PRO A 25 5.01 -13.62 -13.84
CA PRO A 25 4.14 -14.10 -12.78
C PRO A 25 4.20 -13.18 -11.55
N ILE A 26 3.07 -13.09 -10.86
CA ILE A 26 2.95 -12.46 -9.55
C ILE A 26 2.55 -13.57 -8.56
N PRO A 27 3.53 -14.36 -8.09
CA PRO A 27 3.22 -15.57 -7.34
C PRO A 27 2.68 -15.25 -5.95
N ARG A 28 1.59 -15.95 -5.58
CA ARG A 28 1.05 -16.01 -4.20
C ARG A 28 0.97 -14.63 -3.53
N PRO A 29 0.27 -13.64 -4.11
CA PRO A 29 0.24 -12.29 -3.57
C PRO A 29 -0.50 -12.21 -2.24
N LEU A 30 0.15 -11.66 -1.21
CA LEU A 30 -0.40 -11.39 0.12
C LEU A 30 -0.68 -9.89 0.23
N TYR A 31 -1.94 -9.54 0.38
CA TYR A 31 -2.37 -8.15 0.51
C TYR A 31 -2.74 -7.81 1.96
N VAL A 32 -2.06 -6.83 2.53
CA VAL A 32 -2.46 -6.20 3.80
C VAL A 32 -3.41 -5.05 3.48
N ILE A 33 -4.67 -5.22 3.87
CA ILE A 33 -5.72 -4.23 3.68
C ILE A 33 -6.26 -3.73 5.03
N GLY A 34 -7.01 -2.67 5.03
CA GLY A 34 -7.62 -2.08 6.21
C GLY A 34 -7.67 -0.57 6.11
N PHE A 35 -8.41 0.06 7.01
CA PHE A 35 -8.38 1.52 7.07
C PHE A 35 -6.98 2.03 7.45
N PRO A 36 -6.61 3.24 7.02
CA PRO A 36 -5.43 3.89 7.55
C PRO A 36 -5.46 3.88 9.09
N ARG A 37 -4.30 3.75 9.74
CA ARG A 37 -4.17 3.78 11.22
C ARG A 37 -4.65 2.53 11.96
N THR A 38 -4.83 1.42 11.26
CA THR A 38 -5.18 0.10 11.84
C THR A 38 -3.97 -0.83 12.04
N GLY A 39 -2.73 -0.31 11.95
CA GLY A 39 -1.51 -1.09 12.14
C GLY A 39 -0.95 -1.72 10.86
N THR A 40 -1.53 -1.44 9.70
CA THR A 40 -1.07 -1.98 8.41
C THR A 40 0.40 -1.72 8.12
N THR A 41 0.96 -0.57 8.53
CA THR A 41 2.38 -0.26 8.34
C THR A 41 3.29 -1.14 9.19
N LEU A 42 2.94 -1.37 10.45
CA LEU A 42 3.69 -2.29 11.31
C LEU A 42 3.69 -3.70 10.70
N LEU A 43 2.51 -4.20 10.36
CA LEU A 43 2.36 -5.53 9.77
C LEU A 43 3.14 -5.65 8.45
N HIS A 44 3.04 -4.66 7.56
CA HIS A 44 3.76 -4.67 6.29
C HIS A 44 5.27 -4.73 6.46
N ASN A 45 5.83 -3.93 7.38
CA ASN A 45 7.26 -3.96 7.67
C ASN A 45 7.72 -5.30 8.25
N LEU A 46 6.91 -5.94 9.10
CA LEU A 46 7.22 -7.26 9.63
C LEU A 46 7.21 -8.33 8.53
N LEU A 47 6.19 -8.32 7.66
CA LEU A 47 6.10 -9.23 6.52
C LEU A 47 7.25 -9.02 5.52
N ALA A 48 7.72 -7.78 5.37
CA ALA A 48 8.86 -7.44 4.52
C ALA A 48 10.22 -7.92 5.08
N CYS A 49 10.28 -8.37 6.33
CA CYS A 49 11.46 -9.03 6.89
C CYS A 49 11.67 -10.45 6.37
N ASP A 50 10.67 -11.06 5.72
CA ASP A 50 10.81 -12.38 5.12
C ASP A 50 11.75 -12.32 3.90
N PRO A 51 12.91 -13.02 3.93
CA PRO A 51 13.85 -13.03 2.81
C PRO A 51 13.29 -13.69 1.54
N ALA A 52 12.24 -14.50 1.67
CA ALA A 52 11.55 -15.12 0.53
C ALA A 52 10.50 -14.19 -0.11
N ALA A 53 10.10 -13.12 0.59
CA ALA A 53 9.11 -12.17 0.11
C ALA A 53 9.69 -11.15 -0.85
N ARG A 54 8.89 -10.78 -1.86
CA ARG A 54 9.10 -9.61 -2.71
C ARG A 54 8.09 -8.52 -2.29
N TRP A 55 8.57 -7.33 -2.07
CA TRP A 55 7.75 -6.16 -1.74
C TRP A 55 8.24 -4.96 -2.55
N MET A 56 7.37 -3.98 -2.73
CA MET A 56 7.67 -2.77 -3.49
C MET A 56 8.45 -1.77 -2.62
N ARG A 57 9.52 -1.21 -3.16
CA ARG A 57 10.27 -0.09 -2.58
C ARG A 57 9.68 1.25 -3.00
N LEU A 58 9.90 2.30 -2.23
CA LEU A 58 9.40 3.64 -2.56
C LEU A 58 9.87 4.09 -3.95
N TRP A 59 11.16 3.87 -4.28
CA TRP A 59 11.69 4.29 -5.57
C TRP A 59 11.04 3.56 -6.75
N GLU A 60 10.64 2.31 -6.59
CA GLU A 60 9.90 1.54 -7.60
C GLU A 60 8.48 2.07 -7.80
N GLY A 61 7.83 2.51 -6.72
CA GLY A 61 6.51 3.14 -6.79
C GLY A 61 6.53 4.50 -7.46
N LEU A 62 7.56 5.29 -7.20
CA LEU A 62 7.73 6.61 -7.81
C LEU A 62 8.11 6.56 -9.29
N TYR A 63 8.94 5.58 -9.67
CA TYR A 63 9.45 5.39 -11.03
C TYR A 63 9.43 3.90 -11.43
N PRO A 64 8.26 3.34 -11.79
CA PRO A 64 8.14 1.90 -12.04
C PRO A 64 8.86 1.43 -13.32
N ALA A 65 9.05 2.31 -14.29
CA ALA A 65 9.72 2.01 -15.57
C ALA A 65 11.10 2.69 -15.64
N PRO A 66 12.07 2.05 -16.31
CA PRO A 66 12.07 0.70 -16.88
C PRO A 66 12.05 -0.41 -15.82
N ALA A 67 11.83 -1.68 -16.24
CA ALA A 67 11.89 -2.82 -15.33
C ALA A 67 13.24 -2.86 -14.59
N PRO A 68 13.25 -2.97 -13.24
CA PRO A 68 14.49 -2.97 -12.47
C PRO A 68 15.34 -4.19 -12.79
N GLN A 69 16.65 -3.99 -12.96
CA GLN A 69 17.62 -5.08 -13.14
C GLN A 69 18.23 -5.51 -11.79
N SER A 70 18.27 -4.59 -10.83
CA SER A 70 18.74 -4.80 -9.46
C SER A 70 17.84 -4.03 -8.50
N LEU A 71 17.67 -4.54 -7.30
CA LEU A 71 16.94 -3.85 -6.24
C LEU A 71 17.86 -2.98 -5.36
N GLU A 72 19.15 -3.19 -5.45
CA GLU A 72 20.15 -2.52 -4.60
C GLU A 72 20.97 -1.47 -5.37
N ASP A 73 21.05 -1.60 -6.70
CA ASP A 73 21.98 -0.88 -7.56
C ASP A 73 21.28 -0.18 -8.75
N ASP A 74 20.08 0.34 -8.52
CA ASP A 74 19.33 1.06 -9.55
C ASP A 74 19.57 2.58 -9.43
N PRO A 75 19.86 3.29 -10.54
CA PRO A 75 20.16 4.72 -10.51
C PRO A 75 19.02 5.59 -9.96
N ARG A 76 17.76 5.14 -10.07
CA ARG A 76 16.57 5.82 -9.51
C ARG A 76 16.61 5.92 -7.98
N ILE A 77 17.36 5.05 -7.30
CA ILE A 77 17.48 5.05 -5.86
C ILE A 77 18.08 6.37 -5.36
N ALA A 78 19.18 6.82 -5.94
CA ALA A 78 19.85 8.06 -5.55
C ALA A 78 18.95 9.29 -5.74
N GLU A 79 18.19 9.34 -6.85
CA GLU A 79 17.22 10.41 -7.12
C GLU A 79 16.13 10.45 -6.03
N VAL A 80 15.60 9.29 -5.64
CA VAL A 80 14.54 9.19 -4.62
C VAL A 80 15.09 9.46 -3.22
N GLU A 81 16.33 9.09 -2.92
CA GLU A 81 17.01 9.43 -1.67
C GLU A 81 17.15 10.97 -1.52
N GLU A 82 17.58 11.66 -2.57
CA GLU A 82 17.67 13.13 -2.59
C GLU A 82 16.28 13.78 -2.45
N TRP A 83 15.30 13.29 -3.19
CA TRP A 83 13.92 13.77 -3.10
C TRP A 83 13.34 13.59 -1.68
N ALA A 84 13.50 12.42 -1.06
CA ALA A 84 13.01 12.14 0.29
C ALA A 84 13.69 13.04 1.34
N ALA A 85 15.01 13.24 1.24
CA ALA A 85 15.74 14.14 2.12
C ALA A 85 15.29 15.61 1.96
N GLY A 86 14.97 16.05 0.75
CA GLY A 86 14.37 17.36 0.47
C GLY A 86 12.97 17.48 1.07
N PHE A 87 12.15 16.43 0.94
CA PHE A 87 10.81 16.39 1.47
C PHE A 87 10.77 16.47 3.01
N GLU A 88 11.66 15.78 3.71
CA GLU A 88 11.78 15.85 5.18
C GLU A 88 12.08 17.28 5.67
N LYS A 89 12.90 18.04 4.93
CA LYS A 89 13.22 19.43 5.27
C LYS A 89 12.04 20.38 5.08
N VAL A 90 11.27 20.17 4.01
CA VAL A 90 10.13 21.06 3.65
C VAL A 90 8.87 20.73 4.43
N ALA A 91 8.64 19.45 4.74
CA ALA A 91 7.43 18.97 5.41
C ALA A 91 7.74 18.09 6.63
N PRO A 92 8.43 18.59 7.68
CA PRO A 92 8.89 17.78 8.81
C PRO A 92 7.75 17.11 9.60
N ARG A 93 6.58 17.76 9.70
CA ARG A 93 5.39 17.15 10.35
C ARG A 93 4.87 15.95 9.58
N LEU A 94 4.97 15.98 8.24
CA LEU A 94 4.55 14.89 7.40
C LEU A 94 5.58 13.74 7.44
N ALA A 95 6.86 14.06 7.41
CA ALA A 95 7.93 13.08 7.59
C ALA A 95 7.82 12.35 8.95
N ALA A 96 7.43 13.06 10.02
CA ALA A 96 7.16 12.45 11.32
C ALA A 96 5.91 11.55 11.34
N ALA A 97 4.89 11.89 10.53
CA ALA A 97 3.65 11.12 10.45
C ALA A 97 3.79 9.87 9.55
N HIS A 98 4.60 9.97 8.50
CA HIS A 98 4.91 8.90 7.55
C HIS A 98 6.33 9.06 7.03
N LYS A 99 7.25 8.29 7.61
CA LYS A 99 8.65 8.31 7.21
C LYS A 99 8.79 7.65 5.83
N LEU A 100 9.30 8.39 4.86
CA LEU A 100 9.60 7.87 3.53
C LEU A 100 10.98 7.22 3.54
N ALA A 101 11.04 5.93 3.22
CA ALA A 101 12.28 5.17 3.15
C ALA A 101 12.49 4.69 1.69
N PRO A 102 13.39 5.30 0.92
CA PRO A 102 13.57 4.98 -0.51
C PRO A 102 13.76 3.50 -0.80
N ARG A 103 14.52 2.81 0.05
CA ARG A 103 14.79 1.36 -0.05
C ARG A 103 13.88 0.50 0.82
N GLY A 104 12.96 1.12 1.58
CA GLY A 104 12.04 0.42 2.47
C GLY A 104 10.75 -0.04 1.78
N PRO A 105 10.00 -0.94 2.43
CA PRO A 105 8.71 -1.37 1.94
C PRO A 105 7.72 -0.19 1.95
N GLU A 106 7.01 -0.02 0.81
CA GLU A 106 6.12 1.11 0.63
C GLU A 106 4.77 0.70 0.06
N GLU A 107 3.81 1.60 0.14
CA GLU A 107 2.41 1.35 -0.18
C GLU A 107 2.14 1.27 -1.69
N CYS A 108 1.28 0.35 -2.09
CA CYS A 108 0.85 0.22 -3.49
C CYS A 108 0.15 1.46 -4.05
N LEU A 109 -0.24 2.39 -3.18
CA LEU A 109 -0.83 3.67 -3.61
C LEU A 109 0.08 4.42 -4.61
N TRP A 110 1.42 4.31 -4.46
CA TRP A 110 2.37 4.93 -5.40
C TRP A 110 2.33 4.33 -6.80
N LEU A 111 1.85 3.09 -6.95
CA LEU A 111 1.57 2.50 -8.27
C LEU A 111 0.16 2.84 -8.75
N ILE A 112 -0.84 2.75 -7.85
CA ILE A 112 -2.24 2.96 -8.20
C ILE A 112 -2.50 4.42 -8.56
N GLU A 113 -1.79 5.40 -7.96
CA GLU A 113 -1.93 6.83 -8.31
C GLU A 113 -1.66 7.12 -9.80
N HIS A 114 -0.93 6.24 -10.52
CA HIS A 114 -0.73 6.34 -11.96
C HIS A 114 -2.02 6.16 -12.76
N THR A 115 -3.05 5.58 -12.18
CA THR A 115 -4.38 5.49 -12.80
C THR A 115 -5.22 6.75 -12.61
N PHE A 116 -4.74 7.70 -11.80
CA PHE A 116 -5.51 8.86 -11.32
C PHE A 116 -6.77 8.48 -10.54
N ASN A 117 -6.88 7.25 -10.05
CA ASN A 117 -7.97 6.72 -9.24
C ASN A 117 -7.40 6.24 -7.91
N ASP A 118 -7.10 7.18 -7.01
CA ASP A 118 -6.55 6.86 -5.69
C ASP A 118 -7.04 7.83 -4.61
N LEU A 119 -7.32 7.31 -3.42
CA LEU A 119 -7.73 8.10 -2.25
C LEU A 119 -6.64 9.05 -1.74
N ILE A 120 -5.39 8.91 -2.20
CA ILE A 120 -4.30 9.81 -1.85
C ILE A 120 -4.59 11.26 -2.26
N PHE A 121 -5.34 11.45 -3.34
CA PHE A 121 -5.76 12.79 -3.79
C PHE A 121 -6.73 13.42 -2.82
N GLU A 122 -7.67 12.64 -2.24
CA GLU A 122 -8.60 13.10 -1.19
C GLU A 122 -7.87 13.44 0.11
N LEU A 123 -6.83 12.67 0.46
CA LEU A 123 -6.00 12.92 1.63
C LEU A 123 -5.23 14.23 1.51
N ARG A 124 -4.62 14.48 0.33
CA ARG A 124 -3.72 15.62 0.08
C ARG A 124 -4.43 16.92 -0.24
N ALA A 125 -5.70 16.87 -0.70
CA ALA A 125 -6.42 18.06 -1.14
C ALA A 125 -7.93 17.98 -0.85
N HIS A 126 -8.59 19.14 -0.76
CA HIS A 126 -10.05 19.22 -0.74
C HIS A 126 -10.58 19.18 -2.16
N VAL A 127 -11.01 18.02 -2.62
CA VAL A 127 -11.41 17.75 -4.02
C VAL A 127 -12.80 17.08 -4.09
N PRO A 128 -13.88 17.75 -3.65
CA PRO A 128 -15.18 17.10 -3.43
C PRO A 128 -15.81 16.52 -4.70
N THR A 129 -15.57 17.11 -5.87
CA THR A 129 -16.05 16.58 -7.15
C THR A 129 -15.32 15.28 -7.51
N TYR A 130 -14.00 15.28 -7.35
CA TYR A 130 -13.21 14.08 -7.56
C TYR A 130 -13.57 12.97 -6.56
N SER A 131 -13.80 13.32 -5.29
CA SER A 131 -14.18 12.35 -4.24
C SER A 131 -15.49 11.62 -4.57
N ARG A 132 -16.48 12.32 -5.14
CA ARG A 132 -17.73 11.68 -5.61
C ARG A 132 -17.47 10.74 -6.76
N TRP A 133 -16.71 11.19 -7.75
CA TRP A 133 -16.33 10.36 -8.89
C TRP A 133 -15.53 9.13 -8.43
N LEU A 134 -14.57 9.32 -7.54
CA LEU A 134 -13.74 8.21 -7.02
C LEU A 134 -14.61 7.14 -6.35
N ALA A 135 -15.59 7.54 -5.52
CA ALA A 135 -16.46 6.59 -4.80
C ALA A 135 -17.26 5.69 -5.76
N GLU A 136 -17.56 6.18 -6.98
CA GLU A 136 -18.27 5.41 -8.00
C GLU A 136 -17.35 4.51 -8.83
N HIS A 137 -16.04 4.81 -8.90
CA HIS A 137 -15.09 4.17 -9.82
C HIS A 137 -13.92 3.46 -9.12
N GLU A 138 -13.86 3.43 -7.80
CA GLU A 138 -12.71 2.86 -7.07
C GLU A 138 -12.61 1.34 -7.17
N ALA A 139 -13.67 0.66 -7.56
CA ALA A 139 -13.69 -0.78 -7.80
C ALA A 139 -13.52 -1.15 -9.28
N ASP A 140 -13.30 -0.18 -10.17
CA ASP A 140 -13.14 -0.44 -11.60
C ASP A 140 -12.00 -1.42 -11.86
N ILE A 141 -12.30 -2.46 -12.62
CA ILE A 141 -11.36 -3.55 -12.89
C ILE A 141 -10.13 -3.09 -13.69
N ASP A 142 -10.29 -2.09 -14.55
CA ASP A 142 -9.19 -1.57 -15.40
C ASP A 142 -8.06 -0.95 -14.57
N ILE A 143 -8.39 -0.40 -13.39
CA ILE A 143 -7.40 0.09 -12.43
C ILE A 143 -6.48 -1.05 -11.98
N HIS A 144 -7.09 -2.18 -11.63
CA HIS A 144 -6.36 -3.35 -11.13
C HIS A 144 -5.61 -4.08 -12.27
N HIS A 145 -6.12 -4.06 -13.50
CA HIS A 145 -5.38 -4.52 -14.67
C HIS A 145 -4.13 -3.68 -14.92
N TYR A 146 -4.24 -2.34 -14.85
CA TYR A 146 -3.07 -1.47 -14.99
C TYR A 146 -2.09 -1.66 -13.83
N TYR A 147 -2.58 -1.76 -12.60
CA TYR A 147 -1.77 -2.08 -11.42
C TYR A 147 -1.03 -3.41 -11.60
N ARG A 148 -1.71 -4.47 -12.09
CA ARG A 148 -1.08 -5.75 -12.40
C ARG A 148 0.07 -5.60 -13.41
N ARG A 149 -0.09 -4.80 -14.45
CA ARG A 149 0.97 -4.52 -15.43
C ARG A 149 2.20 -3.90 -14.77
N LEU A 150 2.00 -2.94 -13.87
CA LEU A 150 3.11 -2.35 -13.12
C LEU A 150 3.83 -3.40 -12.26
N LEU A 151 3.11 -4.29 -11.59
CA LEU A 151 3.70 -5.39 -10.84
C LEU A 151 4.46 -6.38 -11.73
N GLN A 152 3.95 -6.69 -12.91
CA GLN A 152 4.63 -7.52 -13.90
C GLN A 152 5.95 -6.89 -14.35
N LEU A 153 5.95 -5.58 -14.59
CA LEU A 153 7.16 -4.83 -14.92
C LEU A 153 8.20 -4.90 -13.78
N LEU A 154 7.78 -4.65 -12.53
CA LEU A 154 8.66 -4.69 -11.36
C LEU A 154 9.19 -6.10 -11.04
N GLY A 155 8.41 -7.13 -11.34
CA GLY A 155 8.76 -8.54 -11.10
C GLY A 155 9.58 -9.19 -12.21
N ALA A 156 9.81 -8.52 -13.35
CA ALA A 156 10.39 -9.14 -14.53
C ALA A 156 11.78 -9.77 -14.28
N HIS A 157 12.63 -9.10 -13.52
CA HIS A 157 14.01 -9.55 -13.21
C HIS A 157 14.24 -9.76 -11.70
N CYS A 158 13.42 -9.13 -10.85
CA CYS A 158 13.55 -9.11 -9.40
C CYS A 158 12.39 -9.88 -8.74
N ARG A 159 12.51 -11.20 -8.64
CA ARG A 159 11.46 -12.09 -8.17
C ARG A 159 11.62 -12.45 -6.69
N GLY A 160 10.52 -12.82 -6.05
CA GLY A 160 10.46 -13.51 -4.76
C GLY A 160 9.59 -14.75 -4.88
N ASN A 161 9.52 -15.57 -3.82
CA ASN A 161 8.66 -16.75 -3.76
C ASN A 161 7.19 -16.36 -3.62
N HIS A 162 6.93 -15.20 -3.05
CA HIS A 162 5.62 -14.56 -2.97
C HIS A 162 5.76 -13.04 -2.89
N TRP A 163 4.67 -12.33 -3.15
CA TRP A 163 4.62 -10.88 -3.02
C TRP A 163 3.89 -10.47 -1.75
N VAL A 164 4.37 -9.40 -1.12
CA VAL A 164 3.69 -8.72 0.00
C VAL A 164 3.33 -7.30 -0.43
N PHE A 165 2.06 -6.98 -0.33
CA PHE A 165 1.49 -5.70 -0.72
C PHE A 165 0.71 -5.06 0.41
N LYS A 166 0.69 -3.73 0.45
CA LYS A 166 -0.13 -2.99 1.41
C LYS A 166 -0.59 -1.67 0.79
N ALA A 167 -1.88 -1.38 0.88
CA ALA A 167 -2.42 -0.04 0.76
C ALA A 167 -3.84 0.04 1.34
N PRO A 168 -4.21 1.13 1.99
CA PRO A 168 -5.61 1.39 2.37
C PRO A 168 -6.55 1.39 1.17
N ARG A 169 -6.04 1.77 -0.01
CA ARG A 169 -6.75 1.81 -1.29
C ARG A 169 -7.31 0.45 -1.72
N HIS A 170 -6.70 -0.65 -1.29
CA HIS A 170 -7.20 -1.99 -1.64
C HIS A 170 -8.54 -2.33 -0.98
N LEU A 171 -8.88 -1.70 0.16
CA LEU A 171 -10.14 -1.98 0.84
C LEU A 171 -11.37 -1.52 0.02
N PRO A 172 -11.47 -0.25 -0.44
CA PRO A 172 -12.56 0.17 -1.32
C PRO A 172 -12.50 -0.49 -2.71
N GLY A 173 -11.30 -0.84 -3.19
CA GLY A 173 -11.09 -1.53 -4.46
C GLY A 173 -11.16 -3.05 -4.40
N LEU A 174 -11.65 -3.65 -3.32
CA LEU A 174 -11.55 -5.08 -3.05
C LEU A 174 -12.19 -5.95 -4.15
N ALA A 175 -13.31 -5.52 -4.72
CA ALA A 175 -13.96 -6.25 -5.81
C ALA A 175 -13.09 -6.37 -7.06
N GLY A 176 -12.51 -5.25 -7.51
CA GLY A 176 -11.58 -5.23 -8.64
C GLY A 176 -10.29 -5.98 -8.35
N LEU A 177 -9.79 -5.89 -7.10
CA LEU A 177 -8.62 -6.65 -6.67
C LEU A 177 -8.85 -8.16 -6.80
N LEU A 178 -9.94 -8.68 -6.25
CA LEU A 178 -10.27 -10.11 -6.30
C LEU A 178 -10.57 -10.60 -7.73
N ALA A 179 -11.13 -9.73 -8.57
CA ALA A 179 -11.38 -10.07 -9.97
C ALA A 179 -10.07 -10.25 -10.78
N VAL A 180 -9.04 -9.44 -10.51
CA VAL A 180 -7.76 -9.47 -11.23
C VAL A 180 -6.75 -10.43 -10.58
N PHE A 181 -6.85 -10.64 -9.27
CA PHE A 181 -6.00 -11.54 -8.48
C PHE A 181 -6.88 -12.53 -7.69
N PRO A 182 -7.51 -13.50 -8.37
CA PRO A 182 -8.42 -14.43 -7.72
C PRO A 182 -7.74 -15.36 -6.70
N ASP A 183 -6.43 -15.54 -6.80
CA ASP A 183 -5.57 -16.29 -5.89
C ASP A 183 -4.97 -15.42 -4.77
N ALA A 184 -5.33 -14.14 -4.70
CA ALA A 184 -4.84 -13.23 -3.67
C ALA A 184 -5.20 -13.75 -2.27
N ARG A 185 -4.21 -13.72 -1.38
CA ARG A 185 -4.37 -13.94 0.05
C ARG A 185 -4.47 -12.58 0.72
N ILE A 186 -5.44 -12.41 1.60
CA ILE A 186 -5.77 -11.11 2.17
C ILE A 186 -5.72 -11.16 3.68
N VAL A 187 -5.05 -10.19 4.27
CA VAL A 187 -5.08 -9.92 5.70
C VAL A 187 -5.74 -8.56 5.90
N GLN A 188 -6.87 -8.52 6.57
CA GLN A 188 -7.54 -7.29 6.92
C GLN A 188 -7.32 -6.94 8.38
N THR A 189 -6.72 -5.77 8.62
CA THR A 189 -6.52 -5.26 10.00
C THR A 189 -7.73 -4.46 10.46
N HIS A 190 -8.11 -4.67 11.73
CA HIS A 190 -9.23 -4.00 12.38
C HIS A 190 -8.78 -3.22 13.60
N ARG A 191 -9.37 -2.05 13.80
CA ARG A 191 -9.19 -1.22 14.98
C ARG A 191 -10.47 -0.44 15.23
N ASP A 192 -10.73 -0.07 16.49
CA ASP A 192 -11.88 0.76 16.87
C ASP A 192 -11.99 2.01 15.99
N PRO A 193 -13.11 2.20 15.27
CA PRO A 193 -13.34 3.38 14.44
C PRO A 193 -13.23 4.69 15.21
N ALA A 194 -13.56 4.71 16.51
CA ALA A 194 -13.40 5.88 17.37
C ALA A 194 -11.93 6.31 17.55
N ALA A 195 -10.99 5.37 17.40
CA ALA A 195 -9.56 5.68 17.38
C ALA A 195 -9.02 5.95 15.96
N VAL A 196 -9.59 5.30 14.94
CA VAL A 196 -9.16 5.43 13.55
C VAL A 196 -9.51 6.80 12.98
N LEU A 197 -10.76 7.24 13.09
CA LEU A 197 -11.25 8.45 12.43
C LEU A 197 -10.48 9.72 12.88
N PRO A 198 -10.29 10.02 14.18
CA PRO A 198 -9.52 11.20 14.59
C PRO A 198 -8.06 11.15 14.11
N SER A 199 -7.44 9.96 14.13
CA SER A 199 -6.06 9.78 13.69
C SER A 199 -5.91 9.99 12.17
N LEU A 200 -6.89 9.54 11.37
CA LEU A 200 -6.94 9.79 9.92
C LEU A 200 -7.18 11.28 9.62
N CYS A 201 -8.08 11.93 10.34
CA CYS A 201 -8.32 13.36 10.19
C CYS A 201 -7.07 14.19 10.49
N SER A 202 -6.30 13.81 11.53
CA SER A 202 -5.03 14.45 11.87
C SER A 202 -3.99 14.27 10.74
N LEU A 203 -3.89 13.06 10.16
CA LEU A 203 -3.02 12.81 9.02
C LEU A 203 -3.44 13.67 7.81
N CYS A 204 -4.72 13.73 7.52
CA CYS A 204 -5.27 14.55 6.42
C CYS A 204 -5.00 16.05 6.64
N GLU A 205 -5.13 16.56 7.86
CA GLU A 205 -4.77 17.94 8.23
C GLU A 205 -3.29 18.21 7.93
N ILE A 206 -2.39 17.31 8.31
CA ILE A 206 -0.95 17.45 8.08
C ILE A 206 -0.66 17.44 6.55
N LEU A 207 -1.26 16.51 5.82
CA LEU A 207 -1.07 16.38 4.36
C LEU A 207 -1.56 17.62 3.61
N ARG A 208 -2.76 18.11 3.93
CA ARG A 208 -3.34 19.31 3.30
C ARG A 208 -2.60 20.57 3.71
N GLY A 209 -2.18 20.67 4.97
CA GLY A 209 -1.42 21.80 5.50
C GLY A 209 0.00 21.94 4.91
N ALA A 210 0.53 20.90 4.29
CA ALA A 210 1.80 20.98 3.54
C ALA A 210 1.68 21.78 2.23
N ALA A 211 0.45 21.94 1.70
CA ALA A 211 0.20 22.60 0.41
C ALA A 211 -0.82 23.75 0.47
N SER A 212 -1.46 23.98 1.62
CA SER A 212 -2.52 24.99 1.77
C SER A 212 -2.63 25.49 3.22
N ASP A 213 -2.81 26.80 3.38
CA ASP A 213 -3.12 27.42 4.68
C ASP A 213 -4.63 27.35 5.01
N ALA A 214 -5.48 27.00 4.02
CA ALA A 214 -6.92 26.91 4.17
C ALA A 214 -7.37 25.47 4.48
N VAL A 215 -7.03 24.97 5.67
CA VAL A 215 -7.41 23.63 6.12
C VAL A 215 -8.59 23.69 7.09
N ASP A 216 -9.75 23.22 6.64
CA ASP A 216 -10.97 23.17 7.46
C ASP A 216 -11.15 21.79 8.12
N LYS A 217 -10.90 21.71 9.44
CA LYS A 217 -10.99 20.47 10.22
C LYS A 217 -12.41 19.88 10.30
N PRO A 218 -13.49 20.67 10.51
CA PRO A 218 -14.86 20.15 10.47
C PRO A 218 -15.20 19.47 9.14
N THR A 219 -14.83 20.09 8.01
CA THR A 219 -15.02 19.50 6.67
C THR A 219 -14.24 18.20 6.50
N ILE A 220 -12.99 18.12 7.00
CA ILE A 220 -12.21 16.88 7.00
C ILE A 220 -12.92 15.78 7.79
N GLY A 221 -13.39 16.10 9.00
CA GLY A 221 -14.10 15.15 9.87
C GLY A 221 -15.37 14.60 9.24
N ALA A 222 -16.22 15.49 8.71
CA ALA A 222 -17.47 15.12 8.05
C ALA A 222 -17.22 14.24 6.82
N HIS A 223 -16.24 14.61 5.99
CA HIS A 223 -15.87 13.87 4.79
C HIS A 223 -15.42 12.44 5.14
N TRP A 224 -14.42 12.30 6.02
CA TRP A 224 -13.87 10.98 6.33
C TRP A 224 -14.82 10.10 7.13
N HIS A 225 -15.69 10.67 7.96
CA HIS A 225 -16.76 9.90 8.61
C HIS A 225 -17.68 9.24 7.58
N ALA A 226 -18.20 10.02 6.63
CA ALA A 226 -19.07 9.50 5.57
C ALA A 226 -18.33 8.51 4.66
N ARG A 227 -17.09 8.82 4.31
CA ARG A 227 -16.26 8.02 3.41
C ARG A 227 -15.89 6.66 3.99
N LEU A 228 -15.44 6.61 5.25
CA LEU A 228 -15.11 5.35 5.93
C LEU A 228 -16.33 4.46 6.09
N LYS A 229 -17.50 5.05 6.40
CA LYS A 229 -18.75 4.28 6.48
C LYS A 229 -19.08 3.62 5.13
N ALA A 230 -19.05 4.38 4.03
CA ALA A 230 -19.34 3.86 2.69
C ALA A 230 -18.34 2.76 2.28
N ILE A 231 -17.04 2.97 2.52
CA ILE A 231 -16.01 1.96 2.22
C ILE A 231 -16.24 0.68 3.03
N PHE A 232 -16.60 0.81 4.32
CA PHE A 232 -16.86 -0.35 5.17
C PHE A 232 -18.06 -1.17 4.68
N GLU A 233 -19.15 -0.49 4.34
CA GLU A 233 -20.37 -1.13 3.83
C GLU A 233 -20.09 -1.88 2.51
N GLN A 234 -19.38 -1.24 1.58
CA GLN A 234 -19.00 -1.82 0.29
C GLN A 234 -18.05 -3.01 0.47
N ALA A 235 -17.00 -2.85 1.26
CA ALA A 235 -16.04 -3.92 1.51
C ALA A 235 -16.70 -5.13 2.18
N THR A 236 -17.62 -4.91 3.13
CA THR A 236 -18.37 -5.98 3.79
C THR A 236 -19.20 -6.78 2.79
N ALA A 237 -19.88 -6.10 1.87
CA ALA A 237 -20.66 -6.77 0.81
C ALA A 237 -19.75 -7.61 -0.12
N VAL A 238 -18.59 -7.10 -0.52
CA VAL A 238 -17.64 -7.85 -1.36
C VAL A 238 -17.05 -9.04 -0.60
N ARG A 239 -16.71 -8.88 0.68
CA ARG A 239 -16.16 -9.98 1.50
C ARG A 239 -17.08 -11.20 1.57
N SER A 240 -18.39 -10.99 1.54
CA SER A 240 -19.34 -12.10 1.55
C SER A 240 -19.29 -12.99 0.29
N THR A 241 -18.62 -12.52 -0.76
CA THR A 241 -18.41 -13.25 -2.02
C THR A 241 -17.02 -13.85 -2.16
N ALA A 242 -16.10 -13.55 -1.23
CA ALA A 242 -14.74 -14.09 -1.24
C ALA A 242 -14.74 -15.60 -0.94
N ALA A 243 -13.74 -16.32 -1.44
CA ALA A 243 -13.56 -17.72 -1.15
C ALA A 243 -13.30 -17.95 0.35
N GLU A 244 -13.72 -19.10 0.87
CA GLU A 244 -13.46 -19.48 2.26
C GLU A 244 -11.96 -19.48 2.54
N GLY A 245 -11.54 -18.85 3.67
CA GLY A 245 -10.15 -18.73 4.06
C GLY A 245 -9.31 -17.73 3.24
N GLN A 246 -9.89 -17.06 2.24
CA GLN A 246 -9.15 -16.09 1.43
C GLN A 246 -8.82 -14.81 2.19
N ILE A 247 -9.67 -14.40 3.13
CA ILE A 247 -9.50 -13.19 3.95
C ILE A 247 -9.37 -13.58 5.42
N LEU A 248 -8.24 -13.20 6.02
CA LEU A 248 -7.98 -13.36 7.46
C LEU A 248 -8.11 -12.02 8.17
N ASP A 249 -8.87 -11.99 9.24
CA ASP A 249 -9.05 -10.80 10.09
C ASP A 249 -8.03 -10.77 11.22
N ILE A 250 -7.34 -9.62 11.39
CA ILE A 250 -6.37 -9.38 12.45
C ILE A 250 -6.78 -8.15 13.26
N GLN A 251 -6.90 -8.31 14.58
CA GLN A 251 -7.15 -7.19 15.45
C GLN A 251 -5.85 -6.40 15.71
N TYR A 252 -5.95 -5.07 15.69
CA TYR A 252 -4.83 -4.20 16.01
C TYR A 252 -4.23 -4.50 17.39
N ALA A 253 -5.08 -4.81 18.38
CA ALA A 253 -4.64 -5.13 19.72
C ALA A 253 -3.73 -6.37 19.77
N ASP A 254 -4.06 -7.41 19.01
CA ASP A 254 -3.26 -8.64 18.94
C ASP A 254 -1.92 -8.37 18.25
N LEU A 255 -1.96 -7.61 17.13
CA LEU A 255 -0.76 -7.24 16.38
C LEU A 255 0.25 -6.46 17.22
N VAL A 256 -0.20 -5.53 18.07
CA VAL A 256 0.73 -4.73 18.90
C VAL A 256 1.15 -5.46 20.17
N THR A 257 0.35 -6.40 20.67
CA THR A 257 0.66 -7.21 21.86
C THR A 257 1.69 -8.27 21.54
N ASP A 258 1.49 -9.05 20.49
CA ASP A 258 2.41 -10.06 20.02
C ASP A 258 2.52 -10.07 18.48
N PRO A 259 3.36 -9.18 17.94
CA PRO A 259 3.52 -9.07 16.49
C PRO A 259 4.10 -10.32 15.83
N ILE A 260 4.95 -11.08 16.55
CA ILE A 260 5.56 -12.30 16.01
C ILE A 260 4.52 -13.41 15.89
N ALA A 261 3.78 -13.69 16.96
CA ALA A 261 2.71 -14.69 16.93
C ALA A 261 1.61 -14.33 15.91
N THR A 262 1.30 -13.02 15.74
CA THR A 262 0.37 -12.55 14.74
C THR A 262 0.84 -12.88 13.32
N VAL A 263 2.10 -12.61 12.98
CA VAL A 263 2.67 -12.94 11.67
C VAL A 263 2.73 -14.46 11.47
N GLN A 264 3.11 -15.21 12.49
CA GLN A 264 3.12 -16.68 12.45
C GLN A 264 1.72 -17.24 12.16
N HIS A 265 0.68 -16.71 12.80
CA HIS A 265 -0.71 -17.07 12.52
C HIS A 265 -1.11 -16.78 11.06
N ILE A 266 -0.74 -15.60 10.52
CA ILE A 266 -1.00 -15.22 9.12
C ILE A 266 -0.34 -16.23 8.16
N TYR A 267 0.92 -16.59 8.41
CA TYR A 267 1.68 -17.50 7.57
C TYR A 267 1.10 -18.92 7.60
N ALA A 268 0.75 -19.40 8.80
CA ALA A 268 0.09 -20.70 8.97
C ALA A 268 -1.25 -20.75 8.24
N HIS A 269 -2.08 -19.70 8.36
CA HIS A 269 -3.39 -19.62 7.72
C HIS A 269 -3.30 -19.66 6.19
N HIS A 270 -2.37 -18.89 5.62
CA HIS A 270 -2.24 -18.77 4.18
C HIS A 270 -1.23 -19.75 3.54
N GLY A 271 -0.64 -20.65 4.34
CA GLY A 271 0.27 -21.68 3.89
C GLY A 271 1.61 -21.15 3.38
N TYR A 272 2.14 -20.08 4.01
CA TYR A 272 3.52 -19.63 3.82
C TYR A 272 4.45 -20.32 4.82
N GLU A 273 5.72 -20.45 4.47
CA GLU A 273 6.73 -21.00 5.35
C GLU A 273 7.22 -19.94 6.33
N PHE A 274 7.09 -20.21 7.63
CA PHE A 274 7.60 -19.35 8.70
C PHE A 274 8.93 -19.91 9.20
N THR A 275 10.04 -19.29 8.80
CA THR A 275 11.39 -19.76 9.10
C THR A 275 11.98 -19.08 10.34
N GLU A 276 12.95 -19.73 11.00
CA GLU A 276 13.72 -19.13 12.11
C GLU A 276 14.48 -17.87 11.66
N LEU A 277 14.96 -17.85 10.41
CA LEU A 277 15.63 -16.68 9.83
C LEU A 277 14.67 -15.49 9.71
N PHE A 278 13.45 -15.73 9.27
CA PHE A 278 12.41 -14.71 9.19
C PHE A 278 12.06 -14.18 10.58
N GLU A 279 11.85 -15.06 11.57
CA GLU A 279 11.58 -14.64 12.95
C GLU A 279 12.71 -13.78 13.51
N ALA A 280 13.97 -14.19 13.33
CA ALA A 280 15.13 -13.44 13.77
C ALA A 280 15.18 -12.03 13.13
N ALA A 281 14.89 -11.93 11.84
CA ALA A 281 14.84 -10.65 11.13
C ALA A 281 13.73 -9.73 11.68
N MET A 282 12.53 -10.25 11.97
CA MET A 282 11.46 -9.49 12.61
C MET A 282 11.85 -8.99 14.00
N ARG A 283 12.47 -9.83 14.82
CA ARG A 283 12.94 -9.45 16.16
C ARG A 283 13.98 -8.34 16.10
N GLN A 284 14.91 -8.42 15.14
CA GLN A 284 15.90 -7.37 14.90
C GLN A 284 15.23 -6.07 14.47
N TRP A 285 14.28 -6.14 13.54
CA TRP A 285 13.54 -4.96 13.09
C TRP A 285 12.76 -4.30 14.22
N LEU A 286 12.05 -5.07 15.05
CA LEU A 286 11.30 -4.57 16.21
C LEU A 286 12.22 -3.92 17.26
N ALA A 287 13.41 -4.45 17.48
CA ALA A 287 14.40 -3.89 18.40
C ALA A 287 14.91 -2.53 17.90
N ALA A 288 15.13 -2.38 16.58
CA ALA A 288 15.59 -1.15 15.96
C ALA A 288 14.49 -0.07 15.84
N ASN A 289 13.21 -0.47 15.83
CA ASN A 289 12.06 0.41 15.56
C ASN A 289 11.08 0.48 16.74
N ARG A 290 11.57 0.69 17.96
CA ARG A 290 10.78 0.71 19.22
C ARG A 290 9.65 1.77 19.23
N GLN A 291 9.70 2.78 18.38
CA GLN A 291 8.69 3.82 18.23
C GLN A 291 7.37 3.33 17.57
N HIS A 292 7.36 2.14 17.04
CA HIS A 292 6.16 1.50 16.46
C HIS A 292 5.43 0.58 17.46
N LYS A 293 5.81 0.64 18.74
CA LYS A 293 5.13 -0.06 19.85
C LYS A 293 3.96 0.75 20.40
#